data_08cdfe5b94a4b9de8e399eaef540c25c
#
_entry.id   08cdfe5b94a4b9de8e399eaef540c25c
#
_cell.length_a   1.000
_cell.length_b   1.000
_cell.length_c   1.000
_cell.angle_alpha   90.00
_cell.angle_beta   90.00
_cell.angle_gamma   90.00
#
_symmetry.space_group_name_H-M   'P 1'
#
loop_
_entity.id
_entity.type
_entity.pdbx_description
1 polymer ?
#
loop_
_entity_poly.entity_id
_entity_poly.type
_entity_poly.pdbx_seq_one_letter_code
_entity_poly.pdbx_strand_id
1 'polypeptide(L)'
;MIANYIVPIIGNKEMKEITPREADKYIKTLQKTQPVEVGGRRRQTEYMTPANIERVIKLLRSAFKQAVRWEVIARNPFDFVTLPKVEKKSREIWTAETIRKALDSCKDAKLFVAMNLAFACSLRVGEILGLTWNNVSISDEDIAKDNASVYVDKELFRASKDVMDTLGNRDIRFVFPPVMSNPKTRLILKTPKTATSVRRVWLPKTSMTCSLS
;
A
#
# COMPACT_ATOMS: atom_id res chain seq x y z
N MET A 1 -10.25 -11.29 1.51
CA MET A 1 -11.35 -10.79 2.38
C MET A 1 -12.70 -11.41 2.02
N ILE A 2 -13.17 -11.28 0.78
CA ILE A 2 -14.50 -11.79 0.37
C ILE A 2 -14.61 -13.29 0.66
N ALA A 3 -13.77 -14.12 0.05
CA ALA A 3 -13.81 -15.57 0.21
C ALA A 3 -13.62 -16.08 1.65
N ASN A 4 -12.91 -15.32 2.49
CA ASN A 4 -12.53 -15.81 3.82
C ASN A 4 -13.48 -15.34 4.93
N TYR A 5 -14.16 -14.20 4.76
CA TYR A 5 -14.94 -13.60 5.84
C TYR A 5 -16.38 -13.25 5.44
N ILE A 6 -16.64 -13.01 4.16
CA ILE A 6 -18.00 -12.65 3.70
C ILE A 6 -18.75 -13.89 3.24
N VAL A 7 -18.22 -14.58 2.24
CA VAL A 7 -18.89 -15.75 1.65
C VAL A 7 -19.23 -16.83 2.68
N PRO A 8 -18.34 -17.25 3.61
CA PRO A 8 -18.67 -18.32 4.55
C PRO A 8 -19.77 -17.97 5.55
N ILE A 9 -20.00 -16.67 5.82
CA ILE A 9 -20.93 -16.25 6.89
C ILE A 9 -22.27 -15.76 6.33
N ILE A 10 -22.23 -14.97 5.26
CA ILE A 10 -23.45 -14.35 4.68
C ILE A 10 -23.61 -14.59 3.18
N GLY A 11 -22.67 -15.31 2.53
CA GLY A 11 -22.68 -15.47 1.08
C GLY A 11 -23.89 -16.25 0.52
N ASN A 12 -24.53 -17.07 1.32
CA ASN A 12 -25.73 -17.84 0.93
C ASN A 12 -27.06 -17.08 1.14
N LYS A 13 -27.00 -15.86 1.69
CA LYS A 13 -28.19 -15.03 1.94
C LYS A 13 -28.45 -14.11 0.76
N GLU A 14 -29.69 -13.91 0.42
CA GLU A 14 -30.06 -12.86 -0.53
C GLU A 14 -29.82 -11.47 0.09
N MET A 15 -29.43 -10.51 -0.74
CA MET A 15 -29.14 -9.14 -0.26
C MET A 15 -30.35 -8.50 0.44
N LYS A 16 -31.58 -8.86 0.03
CA LYS A 16 -32.83 -8.38 0.63
C LYS A 16 -33.08 -8.91 2.05
N GLU A 17 -32.52 -10.06 2.38
CA GLU A 17 -32.65 -10.70 3.70
C GLU A 17 -31.70 -10.12 4.74
N ILE A 18 -30.65 -9.44 4.30
CA ILE A 18 -29.67 -8.85 5.20
C ILE A 18 -30.24 -7.55 5.78
N THR A 19 -30.86 -7.69 6.96
CA THR A 19 -31.39 -6.56 7.74
C THR A 19 -30.28 -5.89 8.56
N PRO A 20 -30.50 -4.68 9.11
CA PRO A 20 -29.55 -4.07 10.08
C PRO A 20 -29.24 -4.97 11.27
N ARG A 21 -30.23 -5.73 11.78
CA ARG A 21 -30.01 -6.71 12.86
C ARG A 21 -29.09 -7.85 12.45
N GLU A 22 -29.20 -8.32 11.21
CA GLU A 22 -28.29 -9.33 10.66
C GLU A 22 -26.89 -8.76 10.44
N ALA A 23 -26.75 -7.50 10.04
CA ALA A 23 -25.47 -6.81 9.92
C ALA A 23 -24.78 -6.68 11.27
N ASP A 24 -25.50 -6.36 12.34
CA ASP A 24 -24.94 -6.33 13.71
C ASP A 24 -24.52 -7.73 14.21
N LYS A 25 -25.34 -8.77 13.94
CA LYS A 25 -24.94 -10.16 14.24
C LYS A 25 -23.68 -10.55 13.50
N TYR A 26 -23.57 -10.18 12.24
CA TYR A 26 -22.40 -10.46 11.42
C TYR A 26 -21.13 -9.83 12.02
N ILE A 27 -21.19 -8.58 12.49
CA ILE A 27 -20.06 -7.94 13.17
C ILE A 27 -19.66 -8.71 14.45
N LYS A 28 -20.64 -9.12 15.26
CA LYS A 28 -20.36 -9.93 16.45
C LYS A 28 -19.72 -11.28 16.12
N THR A 29 -20.11 -11.88 15.01
CA THR A 29 -19.48 -13.10 14.51
C THR A 29 -18.04 -12.85 14.08
N LEU A 30 -17.77 -11.75 13.34
CA LEU A 30 -16.40 -11.38 12.96
C LEU A 30 -15.49 -11.15 14.18
N GLN A 31 -16.01 -10.56 15.25
CA GLN A 31 -15.24 -10.35 16.50
C GLN A 31 -14.76 -11.66 17.14
N LYS A 32 -15.46 -12.76 16.88
CA LYS A 32 -15.14 -14.11 17.39
C LYS A 32 -14.46 -14.98 16.33
N THR A 33 -14.26 -14.46 15.13
CA THR A 33 -13.64 -15.19 14.02
C THR A 33 -12.11 -15.08 14.11
N GLN A 34 -11.44 -16.19 13.93
CA GLN A 34 -9.98 -16.23 13.86
C GLN A 34 -9.50 -15.64 12.52
N PRO A 35 -8.39 -14.87 12.53
CA PRO A 35 -7.82 -14.39 11.27
C PRO A 35 -7.28 -15.55 10.44
N VAL A 36 -7.51 -15.50 9.12
CA VAL A 36 -6.97 -16.49 8.19
C VAL A 36 -5.47 -16.27 8.02
N GLU A 37 -4.72 -17.35 8.08
CA GLU A 37 -3.28 -17.34 7.82
C GLU A 37 -3.00 -17.10 6.34
N VAL A 38 -2.19 -16.10 6.03
CA VAL A 38 -1.80 -15.77 4.67
C VAL A 38 -0.30 -15.94 4.53
N GLY A 39 0.11 -16.79 3.58
CA GLY A 39 1.52 -16.93 3.21
C GLY A 39 2.42 -17.51 4.30
N GLY A 40 1.91 -18.38 5.18
CA GLY A 40 2.71 -19.05 6.23
C GLY A 40 3.08 -18.14 7.41
N ARG A 41 2.55 -16.93 7.47
CA ARG A 41 2.75 -16.04 8.62
C ARG A 41 1.87 -16.48 9.78
N ARG A 42 2.49 -16.68 10.96
CA ARG A 42 1.77 -16.97 12.20
C ARG A 42 0.73 -15.89 12.50
N ARG A 43 -0.41 -16.30 13.05
CA ARG A 43 -1.41 -15.38 13.58
C ARG A 43 -0.79 -14.51 14.67
N GLN A 44 -0.99 -13.19 14.56
CA GLN A 44 -0.54 -12.23 15.58
C GLN A 44 -1.61 -12.02 16.67
N THR A 45 -2.86 -12.37 16.38
CA THR A 45 -4.01 -12.20 17.26
C THR A 45 -4.89 -13.44 17.18
N GLU A 46 -5.53 -13.76 18.30
CA GLU A 46 -6.47 -14.88 18.39
C GLU A 46 -7.73 -14.63 17.56
N TYR A 47 -8.24 -13.40 17.59
CA TYR A 47 -9.44 -12.96 16.86
C TYR A 47 -9.14 -11.83 15.90
N MET A 48 -10.09 -11.56 15.00
CA MET A 48 -9.99 -10.45 14.07
C MET A 48 -9.86 -9.11 14.80
N THR A 49 -8.87 -8.32 14.40
CA THR A 49 -8.69 -6.98 14.95
C THR A 49 -9.81 -6.03 14.53
N PRO A 50 -10.19 -5.03 15.36
CA PRO A 50 -11.17 -4.01 15.01
C PRO A 50 -10.90 -3.35 13.65
N ALA A 51 -9.63 -3.09 13.31
CA ALA A 51 -9.24 -2.52 12.04
C ALA A 51 -9.53 -3.45 10.83
N ASN A 52 -9.41 -4.77 11.00
CA ASN A 52 -9.75 -5.73 9.94
C ASN A 52 -11.27 -5.85 9.79
N ILE A 53 -12.01 -5.85 10.89
CA ILE A 53 -13.49 -5.83 10.87
C ILE A 53 -13.97 -4.57 10.13
N GLU A 54 -13.42 -3.40 10.46
CA GLU A 54 -13.75 -2.14 9.78
C GLU A 54 -13.52 -2.23 8.27
N ARG A 55 -12.42 -2.84 7.81
CA ARG A 55 -12.14 -3.03 6.39
C ARG A 55 -13.18 -3.92 5.69
N VAL A 56 -13.59 -5.00 6.34
CA VAL A 56 -14.65 -5.88 5.80
C VAL A 56 -15.97 -5.12 5.70
N ILE A 57 -16.35 -4.38 6.74
CA ILE A 57 -17.61 -3.60 6.74
C ILE A 57 -17.57 -2.46 5.72
N LYS A 58 -16.43 -1.77 5.54
CA LYS A 58 -16.28 -0.76 4.47
C LYS A 58 -16.52 -1.35 3.08
N LEU A 59 -16.02 -2.56 2.82
CA LEU A 59 -16.26 -3.25 1.56
C LEU A 59 -17.75 -3.57 1.38
N LEU A 60 -18.42 -4.12 2.41
CA LEU A 60 -19.85 -4.40 2.37
C LEU A 60 -20.67 -3.13 2.21
N ARG A 61 -20.38 -2.07 2.95
CA ARG A 61 -21.04 -0.77 2.76
C ARG A 61 -20.96 -0.29 1.32
N SER A 62 -19.81 -0.42 0.69
CA SER A 62 -19.63 -0.02 -0.72
C SER A 62 -20.50 -0.88 -1.66
N ALA A 63 -20.49 -2.20 -1.48
CA ALA A 63 -21.25 -3.12 -2.29
C ALA A 63 -22.78 -2.90 -2.14
N PHE A 64 -23.26 -2.77 -0.90
CA PHE A 64 -24.67 -2.52 -0.60
C PHE A 64 -25.12 -1.12 -1.03
N LYS A 65 -24.24 -0.12 -0.95
CA LYS A 65 -24.51 1.22 -1.52
C LYS A 65 -24.72 1.16 -3.03
N GLN A 66 -23.95 0.31 -3.72
CA GLN A 66 -24.15 0.10 -5.15
C GLN A 66 -25.47 -0.64 -5.45
N ALA A 67 -25.85 -1.63 -4.61
CA ALA A 67 -27.13 -2.32 -4.74
C ALA A 67 -28.33 -1.40 -4.54
N VAL A 68 -28.23 -0.40 -3.64
CA VAL A 68 -29.25 0.66 -3.50
C VAL A 68 -29.34 1.50 -4.76
N ARG A 69 -28.20 1.89 -5.36
CA ARG A 69 -28.20 2.65 -6.64
C ARG A 69 -28.81 1.87 -7.82
N TRP A 70 -28.71 0.55 -7.77
CA TRP A 70 -29.31 -0.33 -8.77
C TRP A 70 -30.74 -0.76 -8.42
N GLU A 71 -31.31 -0.18 -7.36
CA GLU A 71 -32.68 -0.44 -6.90
C GLU A 71 -32.94 -1.91 -6.53
N VAL A 72 -31.88 -2.70 -6.27
CA VAL A 72 -31.98 -4.08 -5.81
C VAL A 72 -32.51 -4.14 -4.37
N ILE A 73 -32.15 -3.15 -3.54
CA ILE A 73 -32.58 -2.99 -2.16
C ILE A 73 -32.92 -1.52 -1.89
N ALA A 74 -33.85 -1.25 -0.99
CA ALA A 74 -34.30 0.10 -0.68
C ALA A 74 -33.31 0.89 0.20
N ARG A 75 -32.53 0.22 1.05
CA ARG A 75 -31.59 0.84 1.99
C ARG A 75 -30.40 -0.07 2.29
N ASN A 76 -29.27 0.52 2.63
CA ASN A 76 -28.06 -0.21 2.98
C ASN A 76 -28.09 -0.61 4.47
N PRO A 77 -28.12 -1.91 4.81
CA PRO A 77 -28.20 -2.37 6.20
C PRO A 77 -26.93 -2.10 7.02
N PHE A 78 -25.80 -1.77 6.37
CA PHE A 78 -24.52 -1.53 7.03
C PHE A 78 -24.26 -0.07 7.35
N ASP A 79 -25.14 0.88 6.98
CA ASP A 79 -24.86 2.32 7.18
C ASP A 79 -24.80 2.72 8.65
N PHE A 80 -25.67 2.13 9.49
CA PHE A 80 -25.82 2.49 10.89
C PHE A 80 -25.26 1.47 11.89
N VAL A 81 -24.50 0.48 11.42
CA VAL A 81 -23.91 -0.52 12.32
C VAL A 81 -22.80 0.08 13.17
N THR A 82 -22.76 -0.33 14.44
CA THR A 82 -21.72 0.08 15.39
C THR A 82 -20.47 -0.79 15.21
N LEU A 83 -19.36 -0.15 14.87
CA LEU A 83 -18.07 -0.82 14.74
C LEU A 83 -17.33 -0.88 16.07
N PRO A 84 -16.55 -1.94 16.35
CA PRO A 84 -15.66 -1.98 17.49
C PRO A 84 -14.63 -0.85 17.38
N LYS A 85 -14.32 -0.22 18.52
CA LYS A 85 -13.34 0.87 18.59
C LYS A 85 -11.97 0.39 18.11
N VAL A 86 -11.40 1.08 17.15
CA VAL A 86 -10.01 0.90 16.71
C VAL A 86 -9.14 1.76 17.62
N GLU A 87 -8.33 1.13 18.45
CA GLU A 87 -7.27 1.85 19.17
C GLU A 87 -6.25 2.36 18.14
N LYS A 88 -6.21 3.66 17.97
CA LYS A 88 -5.19 4.31 17.15
C LYS A 88 -3.89 4.31 17.96
N LYS A 89 -3.03 3.34 17.74
CA LYS A 89 -1.65 3.44 18.23
C LYS A 89 -1.00 4.64 17.54
N SER A 90 -0.63 5.64 18.33
CA SER A 90 0.23 6.72 17.84
C SER A 90 1.51 6.09 17.30
N ARG A 91 1.83 6.36 16.05
CA ARG A 91 3.13 5.98 15.52
C ARG A 91 4.12 7.07 15.94
N GLU A 92 5.23 6.65 16.49
CA GLU A 92 6.34 7.55 16.73
C GLU A 92 6.84 8.11 15.39
N ILE A 93 6.86 9.43 15.29
CA ILE A 93 7.39 10.12 14.11
C ILE A 93 8.87 10.44 14.43
N TRP A 94 9.75 10.03 13.56
CA TRP A 94 11.17 10.31 13.72
C TRP A 94 11.42 11.82 13.67
N THR A 95 12.12 12.32 14.66
CA THR A 95 12.57 13.71 14.69
C THR A 95 13.75 13.89 13.72
N ALA A 96 14.05 15.13 13.36
CA ALA A 96 15.22 15.45 12.53
C ALA A 96 16.52 14.91 13.15
N GLU A 97 16.64 14.95 14.48
CA GLU A 97 17.79 14.40 15.20
C GLU A 97 17.89 12.87 15.06
N THR A 98 16.76 12.16 15.18
CA THR A 98 16.70 10.71 14.99
C THR A 98 17.10 10.32 13.57
N ILE A 99 16.61 11.08 12.56
CA ILE A 99 16.95 10.86 11.16
C ILE A 99 18.46 11.08 10.94
N ARG A 100 19.04 12.14 11.50
CA ARG A 100 20.48 12.42 11.41
C ARG A 100 21.31 11.29 12.02
N LYS A 101 21.00 10.87 13.23
CA LYS A 101 21.67 9.73 13.87
C LYS A 101 21.60 8.44 13.05
N ALA A 102 20.43 8.17 12.43
CA ALA A 102 20.25 7.02 11.56
C ALA A 102 21.13 7.11 10.30
N LEU A 103 21.23 8.29 9.67
CA LEU A 103 22.09 8.54 8.52
C LEU A 103 23.56 8.40 8.89
N ASP A 104 24.01 9.00 10.00
CA ASP A 104 25.40 8.95 10.47
C ASP A 104 25.86 7.53 10.82
N SER A 105 24.94 6.69 11.28
CA SER A 105 25.22 5.28 11.60
C SER A 105 25.12 4.32 10.40
N CYS A 106 24.60 4.78 9.26
CA CYS A 106 24.38 3.95 8.08
C CYS A 106 25.69 3.69 7.33
N LYS A 107 26.12 2.42 7.30
CA LYS A 107 27.34 1.98 6.60
C LYS A 107 27.08 1.49 5.17
N ASP A 108 25.84 1.24 4.81
CA ASP A 108 25.45 0.79 3.47
C ASP A 108 25.12 2.01 2.61
N ALA A 109 25.93 2.26 1.58
CA ALA A 109 25.75 3.41 0.68
C ALA A 109 24.40 3.42 -0.04
N LYS A 110 23.85 2.23 -0.42
CA LYS A 110 22.54 2.14 -1.10
C LYS A 110 21.42 2.50 -0.14
N LEU A 111 21.49 1.99 1.09
CA LEU A 111 20.51 2.32 2.14
C LEU A 111 20.60 3.80 2.51
N PHE A 112 21.78 4.36 2.61
CA PHE A 112 22.01 5.78 2.89
C PHE A 112 21.34 6.67 1.83
N VAL A 113 21.56 6.39 0.55
CA VAL A 113 20.93 7.13 -0.55
C VAL A 113 19.40 6.95 -0.51
N ALA A 114 18.91 5.74 -0.27
CA ALA A 114 17.47 5.48 -0.17
C ALA A 114 16.81 6.24 0.99
N MET A 115 17.48 6.32 2.15
CA MET A 115 17.03 7.10 3.31
C MET A 115 16.97 8.61 2.99
N ASN A 116 18.01 9.15 2.35
CA ASN A 116 18.01 10.55 1.92
C ASN A 116 16.87 10.86 0.95
N LEU A 117 16.66 10.03 -0.06
CA LEU A 117 15.53 10.18 -0.99
C LEU A 117 14.17 10.07 -0.30
N ALA A 118 14.05 9.19 0.69
CA ALA A 118 12.81 9.03 1.46
C ALA A 118 12.53 10.25 2.35
N PHE A 119 13.53 10.73 3.10
CA PHE A 119 13.34 11.79 4.09
C PHE A 119 13.39 13.19 3.48
N ALA A 120 14.35 13.46 2.60
CA ALA A 120 14.51 14.79 2.01
C ALA A 120 13.55 15.03 0.83
N CYS A 121 13.27 14.00 0.04
CA CYS A 121 12.47 14.11 -1.18
C CYS A 121 11.06 13.50 -1.05
N SER A 122 10.73 12.91 0.10
CA SER A 122 9.44 12.25 0.36
C SER A 122 9.04 11.22 -0.71
N LEU A 123 10.02 10.50 -1.26
CA LEU A 123 9.78 9.46 -2.23
C LEU A 123 9.28 8.18 -1.54
N ARG A 124 8.32 7.51 -2.19
CA ARG A 124 7.86 6.20 -1.73
C ARG A 124 8.90 5.13 -2.04
N VAL A 125 8.95 4.07 -1.22
CA VAL A 125 9.89 2.95 -1.42
C VAL A 125 9.83 2.39 -2.84
N GLY A 126 8.65 2.20 -3.43
CA GLY A 126 8.50 1.73 -4.81
C GLY A 126 9.06 2.72 -5.85
N GLU A 127 8.93 4.01 -5.60
CA GLU A 127 9.48 5.08 -6.45
C GLU A 127 11.02 5.08 -6.37
N ILE A 128 11.60 5.01 -5.16
CA ILE A 128 13.05 4.94 -4.94
C ILE A 128 13.65 3.71 -5.65
N LEU A 129 13.06 2.54 -5.45
CA LEU A 129 13.53 1.30 -6.07
C LEU A 129 13.27 1.24 -7.58
N GLY A 130 12.39 2.07 -8.10
CA GLY A 130 12.07 2.22 -9.52
C GLY A 130 12.92 3.26 -10.24
N LEU A 131 13.76 4.02 -9.56
CA LEU A 131 14.62 5.02 -10.19
C LEU A 131 15.66 4.36 -11.11
N THR A 132 15.92 5.01 -12.22
CA THR A 132 16.99 4.65 -13.16
C THR A 132 17.81 5.91 -13.47
N TRP A 133 19.02 5.75 -13.93
CA TRP A 133 19.91 6.87 -14.24
C TRP A 133 19.32 7.88 -15.23
N ASN A 134 18.51 7.42 -16.18
CA ASN A 134 17.79 8.31 -17.12
C ASN A 134 16.76 9.25 -16.44
N ASN A 135 16.45 9.02 -15.17
CA ASN A 135 15.53 9.82 -14.38
C ASN A 135 16.22 10.71 -13.36
N VAL A 136 17.55 10.77 -13.39
CA VAL A 136 18.36 11.49 -12.41
C VAL A 136 19.19 12.54 -13.13
N SER A 137 19.04 13.81 -12.77
CA SER A 137 19.82 14.95 -13.27
C SER A 137 20.69 15.46 -12.11
N ILE A 138 21.96 15.02 -12.08
CA ILE A 138 22.95 15.34 -11.05
C ILE A 138 24.33 15.64 -11.67
N SER A 139 24.37 16.24 -12.88
CA SER A 139 25.63 16.70 -13.44
C SER A 139 26.24 17.81 -12.55
N ASP A 140 27.54 18.01 -12.66
CA ASP A 140 28.22 19.09 -11.93
C ASP A 140 27.56 20.45 -12.23
N GLU A 141 27.09 20.65 -13.46
CA GLU A 141 26.37 21.84 -13.87
C GLU A 141 24.99 21.95 -13.21
N ASP A 142 24.24 20.84 -13.11
CA ASP A 142 22.94 20.82 -12.42
C ASP A 142 23.11 21.11 -10.94
N ILE A 143 24.16 20.53 -10.31
CA ILE A 143 24.47 20.76 -8.90
C ILE A 143 24.87 22.23 -8.66
N ALA A 144 25.72 22.78 -9.51
CA ALA A 144 26.18 24.18 -9.39
C ALA A 144 25.03 25.18 -9.53
N LYS A 145 24.04 24.87 -10.38
CA LYS A 145 22.85 25.72 -10.64
C LYS A 145 21.64 25.43 -9.74
N ASP A 146 21.79 24.58 -8.74
CA ASP A 146 20.66 24.09 -7.90
C ASP A 146 19.50 23.44 -8.70
N ASN A 147 19.82 22.83 -9.83
CA ASN A 147 18.89 22.16 -10.73
C ASN A 147 18.91 20.63 -10.61
N ALA A 148 19.66 20.10 -9.65
CA ALA A 148 19.71 18.67 -9.43
C ALA A 148 18.32 18.13 -9.05
N SER A 149 17.90 17.07 -9.73
CA SER A 149 16.53 16.57 -9.59
C SER A 149 16.39 15.10 -9.95
N VAL A 150 15.33 14.49 -9.47
CA VAL A 150 14.87 13.17 -9.89
C VAL A 150 13.49 13.27 -10.53
N TYR A 151 13.27 12.54 -11.61
CA TYR A 151 11.97 12.45 -12.27
C TYR A 151 11.32 11.12 -11.95
N VAL A 152 10.20 11.17 -11.22
CA VAL A 152 9.45 9.99 -10.80
C VAL A 152 8.37 9.71 -11.85
N ASP A 153 8.57 8.69 -12.66
CA ASP A 153 7.62 8.27 -13.71
C ASP A 153 7.29 6.77 -13.65
N LYS A 154 7.91 6.05 -12.72
CA LYS A 154 7.74 4.60 -12.52
C LYS A 154 7.98 4.20 -11.08
N GLU A 155 7.47 3.03 -10.72
CA GLU A 155 7.67 2.42 -9.41
C GLU A 155 7.97 0.92 -9.55
N LEU A 156 8.83 0.40 -8.69
CA LEU A 156 9.04 -1.03 -8.54
C LEU A 156 7.90 -1.62 -7.70
N PHE A 157 7.24 -2.63 -8.23
CA PHE A 157 6.11 -3.28 -7.58
C PHE A 157 6.25 -4.81 -7.63
N ARG A 158 5.83 -5.48 -6.57
CA ARG A 158 5.76 -6.94 -6.54
C ARG A 158 4.32 -7.38 -6.84
N ALA A 159 4.10 -7.94 -8.03
CA ALA A 159 2.80 -8.39 -8.51
C ALA A 159 2.65 -9.90 -8.43
N SER A 160 1.46 -10.41 -8.12
CA SER A 160 1.08 -11.80 -8.40
C SER A 160 0.77 -11.96 -9.89
N LYS A 161 0.75 -13.21 -10.38
CA LYS A 161 0.39 -13.49 -11.78
C LYS A 161 -1.01 -12.93 -12.11
N ASP A 162 -2.00 -13.17 -11.24
CA ASP A 162 -3.37 -12.68 -11.44
C ASP A 162 -3.45 -11.15 -11.56
N VAL A 163 -2.62 -10.42 -10.78
CA VAL A 163 -2.54 -8.96 -10.87
C VAL A 163 -1.91 -8.53 -12.19
N MET A 164 -0.90 -9.24 -12.69
CA MET A 164 -0.27 -8.94 -13.98
C MET A 164 -1.27 -9.15 -15.13
N ASP A 165 -2.04 -10.24 -15.09
CA ASP A 165 -3.08 -10.53 -16.08
C ASP A 165 -4.18 -9.46 -16.06
N THR A 166 -4.59 -9.02 -14.87
CA THR A 166 -5.58 -7.95 -14.68
C THR A 166 -5.09 -6.60 -15.20
N LEU A 167 -3.79 -6.28 -15.03
CA LEU A 167 -3.20 -5.03 -15.54
C LEU A 167 -3.11 -5.02 -17.07
N GLY A 168 -3.20 -6.18 -17.72
CA GLY A 168 -3.24 -6.31 -19.18
C GLY A 168 -2.06 -5.65 -19.89
N ASN A 169 -0.89 -5.63 -19.27
CA ASN A 169 0.38 -5.01 -19.74
C ASN A 169 0.34 -3.48 -19.95
N ARG A 170 -0.78 -2.81 -19.78
CA ARG A 170 -0.89 -1.36 -20.10
C ARG A 170 0.01 -0.47 -19.23
N ASP A 171 0.20 -0.85 -17.97
CA ASP A 171 0.97 -0.07 -17.00
C ASP A 171 2.34 -0.70 -16.70
N ILE A 172 2.64 -1.87 -17.26
CA ILE A 172 3.88 -2.61 -17.02
C ILE A 172 4.91 -2.17 -18.07
N ARG A 173 6.02 -1.57 -17.59
CA ARG A 173 7.14 -1.15 -18.44
C ARG A 173 8.20 -2.24 -18.58
N PHE A 174 8.42 -3.01 -17.50
CA PHE A 174 9.41 -4.08 -17.49
C PHE A 174 9.06 -5.13 -16.44
N VAL A 175 9.30 -6.40 -16.78
CA VAL A 175 9.14 -7.54 -15.86
C VAL A 175 10.51 -8.12 -15.57
N PHE A 176 10.92 -8.10 -14.32
CA PHE A 176 12.20 -8.70 -13.91
C PHE A 176 12.14 -10.23 -13.95
N PRO A 177 13.27 -10.88 -14.28
CA PRO A 177 13.37 -12.33 -14.18
C PRO A 177 13.09 -12.79 -12.75
N PRO A 178 12.63 -14.03 -12.56
CA PRO A 178 12.35 -14.55 -11.23
C PRO A 178 13.64 -14.67 -10.41
N VAL A 179 13.58 -14.23 -9.17
CA VAL A 179 14.70 -14.38 -8.21
C VAL A 179 14.77 -15.83 -7.68
N MET A 180 13.67 -16.57 -7.74
CA MET A 180 13.55 -17.98 -7.29
C MET A 180 12.94 -18.83 -8.39
N SER A 181 13.19 -20.14 -8.35
CA SER A 181 12.79 -21.09 -9.39
C SER A 181 11.27 -21.23 -9.63
N ASN A 182 10.42 -20.94 -8.64
CA ASN A 182 8.96 -20.94 -8.82
C ASN A 182 8.27 -19.84 -8.01
N PRO A 183 8.43 -18.57 -8.37
CA PRO A 183 7.83 -17.49 -7.61
C PRO A 183 6.35 -17.31 -7.94
N LYS A 184 5.53 -17.26 -6.90
CA LYS A 184 4.12 -16.83 -6.99
C LYS A 184 3.95 -15.37 -7.40
N THR A 185 5.04 -14.60 -7.35
CA THR A 185 5.06 -13.15 -7.64
C THR A 185 6.25 -12.79 -8.53
N ARG A 186 6.16 -11.68 -9.26
CA ARG A 186 7.21 -11.06 -10.06
C ARG A 186 7.47 -9.64 -9.57
N LEU A 187 8.70 -9.19 -9.72
CA LEU A 187 9.02 -7.77 -9.64
C LEU A 187 8.76 -7.15 -11.00
N ILE A 188 8.05 -6.05 -11.02
CA ILE A 188 7.72 -5.30 -12.24
C ILE A 188 8.02 -3.81 -12.03
N LEU A 189 8.50 -3.15 -13.07
CA LEU A 189 8.44 -1.70 -13.17
C LEU A 189 7.12 -1.33 -13.81
N LYS A 190 6.38 -0.49 -13.17
CA LYS A 190 5.09 -0.01 -13.69
C LYS A 190 4.94 1.49 -13.55
N THR A 191 4.02 2.06 -14.30
CA THR A 191 3.60 3.45 -14.15
C THR A 191 2.97 3.67 -12.78
N PRO A 192 3.18 4.80 -12.10
CA PRO A 192 2.52 5.13 -10.85
C PRO A 192 0.99 5.13 -11.00
N LYS A 193 0.29 4.82 -9.91
CA LYS A 193 -1.18 4.64 -9.90
C LYS A 193 -1.96 5.87 -10.35
N THR A 194 -1.44 7.08 -10.17
CA THR A 194 -2.11 8.34 -10.52
C THR A 194 -1.19 9.23 -11.34
N ALA A 195 -1.75 10.02 -12.25
CA ALA A 195 -1.00 10.97 -13.05
C ALA A 195 -0.23 11.98 -12.18
N THR A 196 -0.81 12.39 -11.04
CA THR A 196 -0.16 13.30 -10.08
C THR A 196 1.05 12.70 -9.36
N SER A 197 1.22 11.38 -9.41
CA SER A 197 2.42 10.72 -8.89
C SER A 197 3.63 10.86 -9.82
N VAL A 198 3.40 11.12 -11.12
CA VAL A 198 4.46 11.45 -12.08
C VAL A 198 4.87 12.89 -11.84
N ARG A 199 6.12 13.08 -11.40
CA ARG A 199 6.59 14.40 -10.98
C ARG A 199 8.10 14.51 -10.99
N ARG A 200 8.59 15.74 -11.10
CA ARG A 200 9.98 16.09 -10.84
C ARG A 200 10.13 16.51 -9.37
N VAL A 201 11.16 16.02 -8.71
CA VAL A 201 11.50 16.38 -7.33
C VAL A 201 12.93 16.93 -7.32
N TRP A 202 13.08 18.14 -6.82
CA TRP A 202 14.38 18.78 -6.69
C TRP A 202 15.14 18.21 -5.50
N LEU A 203 16.43 18.00 -5.68
CA LEU A 203 17.30 17.47 -4.63
C LEU A 203 17.85 18.62 -3.79
N PRO A 204 17.71 18.61 -2.47
CA PRO A 204 18.30 19.63 -1.62
C PRO A 204 19.84 19.53 -1.59
N LYS A 205 20.53 20.65 -1.48
CA LYS A 205 22.02 20.70 -1.46
C LYS A 205 22.65 19.74 -0.45
N THR A 206 22.06 19.60 0.72
CA THR A 206 22.52 18.71 1.79
C THR A 206 22.52 17.22 1.43
N SER A 207 21.74 16.79 0.46
CA SER A 207 21.71 15.39 -0.02
C SER A 207 22.79 15.11 -1.08
N MET A 208 23.42 16.14 -1.61
CA MET A 208 24.41 16.04 -2.70
C MET A 208 25.86 15.98 -2.19
N THR A 209 26.11 16.42 -0.96
CA THR A 209 27.46 16.47 -0.38
C THR A 209 27.96 15.13 0.19
N CYS A 210 27.29 14.03 -0.10
CA CYS A 210 27.87 12.72 0.13
C CYS A 210 28.98 12.46 -0.87
N SER A 211 30.17 12.99 -0.57
CA SER A 211 31.39 12.54 -1.20
C SER A 211 31.53 11.04 -0.99
N LEU A 212 31.53 10.31 -2.10
CA LEU A 212 32.10 8.98 -2.18
C LEU A 212 33.60 9.12 -1.90
N SER A 213 33.95 9.15 -0.61
CA SER A 213 35.34 8.94 -0.15
C SER A 213 35.52 7.47 0.20
#